data_88b85efacebc4d3b8c60a99168ede2eb
#
_entry.id   88b85efacebc4d3b8c60a99168ede2eb
#
_cell.length_a   1.000
_cell.length_b   1.000
_cell.length_c   1.000
_cell.angle_alpha   90.00
_cell.angle_beta   90.00
_cell.angle_gamma   90.00
#
_symmetry.space_group_name_H-M   'P 1'
#
loop_
_entity.id
_entity.type
_entity.pdbx_description
1 polymer ?
#
loop_
_entity_poly.entity_id
_entity_poly.type
_entity_poly.pdbx_seq_one_letter_code
_entity_poly.pdbx_strand_id
1 'polypeptide(L)'
;MKNSIPILPKSVALELTYKCNHHCLFCSCPWYAPNSSYPLGKELSTTQWKWVIEKLYDYGVKTFSLSGGEALLRDDLHEIIGHIRMIGNQRKMNYPIILISNGRLMNEGHLKYFKEMNVHLSMSLPGYLSFEEHTGVDNADYVLECFSKAKEIGLECTANITVTRKNYYELFETISLA
;
A
#
# COMPACT_ATOMS: atom_id res chain seq x y z
N MET A 1 -31.51 -8.23 -24.95
CA MET A 1 -30.05 -8.14 -24.84
C MET A 1 -29.66 -8.69 -23.47
N LYS A 2 -28.88 -9.79 -23.41
CA LYS A 2 -28.38 -10.30 -22.15
C LYS A 2 -27.38 -9.29 -21.64
N ASN A 3 -27.69 -8.59 -20.54
CA ASN A 3 -26.73 -7.75 -19.83
C ASN A 3 -25.61 -8.68 -19.33
N SER A 4 -24.53 -8.81 -20.10
CA SER A 4 -23.32 -9.47 -19.63
C SER A 4 -22.75 -8.60 -18.52
N ILE A 5 -22.77 -9.11 -17.28
CA ILE A 5 -22.07 -8.47 -16.17
C ILE A 5 -20.59 -8.43 -16.58
N PRO A 6 -19.95 -7.25 -16.62
CA PRO A 6 -18.54 -7.18 -16.97
C PRO A 6 -17.73 -8.04 -15.99
N ILE A 7 -16.87 -8.90 -16.53
CA ILE A 7 -15.95 -9.70 -15.71
C ILE A 7 -14.86 -8.75 -15.21
N LEU A 8 -14.93 -8.36 -13.95
CA LEU A 8 -13.86 -7.60 -13.30
C LEU A 8 -12.67 -8.51 -12.92
N PRO A 9 -11.47 -7.97 -12.85
CA PRO A 9 -10.32 -8.69 -12.32
C PRO A 9 -10.59 -9.13 -10.88
N LYS A 10 -9.99 -10.24 -10.47
CA LYS A 10 -10.13 -10.74 -9.09
C LYS A 10 -9.39 -9.89 -8.05
N SER A 11 -8.41 -9.10 -8.49
CA SER A 11 -7.61 -8.20 -7.67
C SER A 11 -7.68 -6.79 -8.22
N VAL A 12 -7.76 -5.80 -7.34
CA VAL A 12 -7.74 -4.38 -7.68
C VAL A 12 -6.75 -3.63 -6.80
N ALA A 13 -6.11 -2.62 -7.36
CA ALA A 13 -5.35 -1.63 -6.59
C ALA A 13 -6.22 -0.38 -6.43
N LEU A 14 -6.32 0.12 -5.20
CA LEU A 14 -7.05 1.33 -4.85
C LEU A 14 -6.03 2.38 -4.37
N GLU A 15 -5.90 3.43 -5.13
CA GLU A 15 -5.09 4.60 -4.78
C GLU A 15 -5.95 5.54 -3.94
N LEU A 16 -5.77 5.48 -2.61
CA LEU A 16 -6.67 6.11 -1.65
C LEU A 16 -6.47 7.62 -1.52
N THR A 17 -5.27 8.11 -1.80
CA THR A 17 -4.88 9.52 -1.62
C THR A 17 -3.81 9.94 -2.62
N TYR A 18 -3.80 11.22 -2.97
CA TYR A 18 -2.72 11.84 -3.72
C TYR A 18 -1.52 12.25 -2.85
N LYS A 19 -1.72 12.38 -1.53
CA LYS A 19 -0.69 12.86 -0.61
C LYS A 19 0.38 11.81 -0.38
N CYS A 20 1.65 12.24 -0.33
CA CYS A 20 2.79 11.41 0.05
C CYS A 20 3.78 12.25 0.85
N ASN A 21 4.51 11.62 1.76
CA ASN A 21 5.57 12.20 2.56
C ASN A 21 6.97 11.81 2.04
N HIS A 22 7.05 11.18 0.86
CA HIS A 22 8.27 10.90 0.11
C HIS A 22 8.25 11.58 -1.26
N HIS A 23 9.42 11.72 -1.90
CA HIS A 23 9.61 12.27 -3.24
C HIS A 23 10.42 11.33 -4.12
N CYS A 24 9.96 10.07 -4.21
CA CYS A 24 10.71 9.00 -4.88
C CYS A 24 10.93 9.29 -6.37
N LEU A 25 12.19 9.15 -6.83
CA LEU A 25 12.55 9.37 -8.24
C LEU A 25 11.91 8.36 -9.20
N PHE A 26 11.51 7.20 -8.72
CA PHE A 26 10.85 6.12 -9.48
C PHE A 26 9.34 6.11 -9.31
N CYS A 27 8.76 7.16 -8.70
CA CYS A 27 7.33 7.22 -8.42
C CYS A 27 6.52 7.12 -9.71
N SER A 28 5.61 6.15 -9.79
CA SER A 28 4.71 5.95 -10.93
C SER A 28 3.47 6.85 -10.88
N CYS A 29 3.25 7.57 -9.78
CA CYS A 29 2.11 8.45 -9.62
C CYS A 29 2.20 9.65 -10.57
N PRO A 30 1.28 9.80 -11.55
CA PRO A 30 1.41 10.83 -12.59
C PRO A 30 1.36 12.26 -12.04
N TRP A 31 0.73 12.47 -10.89
CA TRP A 31 0.66 13.77 -10.23
C TRP A 31 1.99 14.24 -9.61
N TYR A 32 2.96 13.32 -9.43
CA TYR A 32 4.31 13.65 -8.96
C TYR A 32 5.33 13.77 -10.10
N ALA A 33 4.92 13.51 -11.34
CA ALA A 33 5.82 13.68 -12.48
C ALA A 33 6.30 15.13 -12.60
N PRO A 34 7.57 15.39 -12.96
CA PRO A 34 8.05 16.73 -13.22
C PRO A 34 7.17 17.43 -14.25
N ASN A 35 6.74 18.66 -13.95
CA ASN A 35 5.82 19.48 -14.78
C ASN A 35 4.47 18.79 -15.06
N SER A 36 4.00 17.96 -14.13
CA SER A 36 2.71 17.28 -14.26
C SER A 36 1.57 18.30 -14.42
N SER A 37 0.77 18.08 -15.47
CA SER A 37 -0.54 18.73 -15.65
C SER A 37 -1.70 17.83 -15.18
N TYR A 38 -1.41 16.78 -14.43
CA TYR A 38 -2.44 15.85 -13.93
C TYR A 38 -3.46 16.60 -13.06
N PRO A 39 -4.74 16.57 -13.42
CA PRO A 39 -5.75 17.30 -12.67
C PRO A 39 -6.03 16.56 -11.36
N LEU A 40 -5.56 17.09 -10.24
CA LEU A 40 -5.93 16.57 -8.92
C LEU A 40 -7.42 16.86 -8.69
N GLY A 41 -8.20 15.79 -8.59
CA GLY A 41 -9.60 15.86 -8.20
C GLY A 41 -9.76 15.88 -6.68
N LYS A 42 -11.02 15.99 -6.24
CA LYS A 42 -11.36 15.77 -4.83
C LYS A 42 -11.25 14.29 -4.50
N GLU A 43 -10.51 13.96 -3.45
CA GLU A 43 -10.40 12.58 -2.95
C GLU A 43 -11.76 12.06 -2.48
N LEU A 44 -11.97 10.75 -2.62
CA LEU A 44 -13.19 10.11 -2.12
C LEU A 44 -13.22 10.13 -0.58
N SER A 45 -14.39 10.42 -0.05
CA SER A 45 -14.67 10.29 1.38
C SER A 45 -14.69 8.82 1.81
N THR A 46 -14.59 8.56 3.11
CA THR A 46 -14.73 7.21 3.71
C THR A 46 -16.01 6.52 3.26
N THR A 47 -17.14 7.23 3.28
CA THR A 47 -18.44 6.69 2.83
C THR A 47 -18.43 6.29 1.35
N GLN A 48 -17.78 7.09 0.50
CA GLN A 48 -17.66 6.77 -0.92
C GLN A 48 -16.75 5.56 -1.14
N TRP A 49 -15.62 5.46 -0.41
CA TRP A 49 -14.75 4.29 -0.46
C TRP A 49 -15.48 3.01 -0.02
N LYS A 50 -16.25 3.06 1.06
CA LYS A 50 -17.07 1.94 1.51
C LYS A 50 -18.05 1.47 0.42
N TRP A 51 -18.75 2.41 -0.21
CA TRP A 51 -19.64 2.11 -1.32
C TRP A 51 -18.90 1.46 -2.51
N VAL A 52 -17.74 2.00 -2.90
CA VAL A 52 -16.90 1.43 -3.98
C VAL A 52 -16.49 0.00 -3.64
N ILE A 53 -16.02 -0.26 -2.42
CA ILE A 53 -15.59 -1.58 -1.95
C ILE A 53 -16.74 -2.59 -2.04
N GLU A 54 -17.94 -2.22 -1.58
CA GLU A 54 -19.12 -3.08 -1.67
C GLU A 54 -19.44 -3.44 -3.13
N LYS A 55 -19.40 -2.46 -4.03
CA LYS A 55 -19.62 -2.69 -5.46
C LYS A 55 -18.56 -3.59 -6.08
N LEU A 56 -17.30 -3.42 -5.73
CA LEU A 56 -16.24 -4.28 -6.20
C LEU A 56 -16.42 -5.72 -5.73
N TYR A 57 -16.84 -5.94 -4.49
CA TYR A 57 -17.24 -7.27 -4.01
C TYR A 57 -18.45 -7.83 -4.76
N ASP A 58 -19.47 -7.02 -5.08
CA ASP A 58 -20.65 -7.44 -5.88
C ASP A 58 -20.23 -7.94 -7.26
N TYR A 59 -19.18 -7.37 -7.84
CA TYR A 59 -18.62 -7.78 -9.13
C TYR A 59 -17.57 -8.91 -9.04
N GLY A 60 -17.32 -9.47 -7.86
CA GLY A 60 -16.48 -10.65 -7.67
C GLY A 60 -15.00 -10.36 -7.43
N VAL A 61 -14.63 -9.12 -7.12
CA VAL A 61 -13.28 -8.79 -6.64
C VAL A 61 -13.04 -9.47 -5.29
N LYS A 62 -11.84 -10.01 -5.10
CA LYS A 62 -11.46 -10.79 -3.93
C LYS A 62 -10.31 -10.16 -3.14
N THR A 63 -9.35 -9.57 -3.84
CA THR A 63 -8.14 -9.02 -3.24
C THR A 63 -8.06 -7.53 -3.48
N PHE A 64 -7.78 -6.78 -2.44
CA PHE A 64 -7.64 -5.34 -2.45
C PHE A 64 -6.20 -4.97 -2.10
N SER A 65 -5.52 -4.28 -3.00
CA SER A 65 -4.23 -3.63 -2.72
C SER A 65 -4.51 -2.15 -2.45
N LEU A 66 -4.19 -1.70 -1.26
CA LEU A 66 -4.36 -0.31 -0.85
C LEU A 66 -3.04 0.44 -1.03
N SER A 67 -3.09 1.55 -1.73
CA SER A 67 -1.95 2.37 -2.09
C SER A 67 -2.39 3.85 -2.21
N GLY A 68 -1.69 4.61 -3.02
CA GLY A 68 -1.95 6.02 -3.33
C GLY A 68 -0.62 6.73 -3.44
N GLY A 69 -0.51 7.94 -2.94
CA GLY A 69 0.77 8.49 -2.52
C GLY A 69 1.28 7.68 -1.32
N GLU A 70 0.85 8.03 -0.11
CA GLU A 70 1.07 7.20 1.09
C GLU A 70 -0.26 7.01 1.83
N ALA A 71 -0.73 5.77 1.88
CA ALA A 71 -2.03 5.43 2.47
C ALA A 71 -2.13 5.75 3.97
N LEU A 72 -1.02 5.67 4.71
CA LEU A 72 -0.96 6.02 6.14
C LEU A 72 -1.17 7.52 6.44
N LEU A 73 -1.19 8.38 5.42
CA LEU A 73 -1.58 9.78 5.59
C LEU A 73 -3.10 9.99 5.65
N ARG A 74 -3.88 8.94 5.48
CA ARG A 74 -5.33 8.99 5.66
C ARG A 74 -5.71 8.61 7.09
N ASP A 75 -6.39 9.50 7.78
CA ASP A 75 -6.87 9.25 9.15
C ASP A 75 -7.92 8.14 9.22
N ASP A 76 -8.64 7.89 8.11
CA ASP A 76 -9.70 6.88 7.99
C ASP A 76 -9.23 5.53 7.41
N LEU A 77 -7.91 5.31 7.23
CA LEU A 77 -7.38 4.07 6.65
C LEU A 77 -7.84 2.83 7.42
N HIS A 78 -7.80 2.86 8.76
CA HIS A 78 -8.25 1.74 9.59
C HIS A 78 -9.75 1.45 9.38
N GLU A 79 -10.57 2.47 9.22
CA GLU A 79 -12.00 2.32 8.96
C GLU A 79 -12.26 1.68 7.58
N ILE A 80 -11.49 2.05 6.57
CA ILE A 80 -11.54 1.47 5.22
C ILE A 80 -11.14 -0.02 5.26
N ILE A 81 -10.01 -0.35 5.90
CA ILE A 81 -9.54 -1.73 6.07
C ILE A 81 -10.56 -2.58 6.83
N GLY A 82 -11.08 -2.05 7.94
CA GLY A 82 -12.11 -2.72 8.74
C GLY A 82 -13.37 -3.01 7.93
N HIS A 83 -13.78 -2.08 7.06
CA HIS A 83 -14.93 -2.27 6.17
C HIS A 83 -14.69 -3.37 5.12
N ILE A 84 -13.50 -3.41 4.48
CA ILE A 84 -13.13 -4.49 3.56
C ILE A 84 -13.23 -5.84 4.29
N ARG A 85 -12.68 -5.93 5.49
CA ARG A 85 -12.69 -7.16 6.28
C ARG A 85 -14.09 -7.58 6.69
N MET A 86 -14.91 -6.62 7.13
CA MET A 86 -16.31 -6.88 7.52
C MET A 86 -17.12 -7.45 6.35
N ILE A 87 -17.08 -6.82 5.17
CA ILE A 87 -17.79 -7.30 3.98
C ILE A 87 -17.22 -8.64 3.51
N GLY A 88 -15.89 -8.80 3.52
CA GLY A 88 -15.24 -10.06 3.18
C GLY A 88 -15.70 -11.22 4.07
N ASN A 89 -15.79 -11.01 5.38
CA ASN A 89 -16.29 -12.03 6.33
C ASN A 89 -17.75 -12.37 6.08
N GLN A 90 -18.62 -11.39 5.86
CA GLN A 90 -20.03 -11.61 5.54
C GLN A 90 -20.22 -12.45 4.27
N ARG A 91 -19.32 -12.29 3.29
CA ARG A 91 -19.33 -13.01 2.01
C ARG A 91 -18.50 -14.30 2.02
N LYS A 92 -17.89 -14.66 3.15
CA LYS A 92 -16.97 -15.81 3.28
C LYS A 92 -15.74 -15.68 2.36
N MET A 93 -15.28 -14.46 2.15
CA MET A 93 -14.13 -14.08 1.31
C MET A 93 -13.03 -13.45 2.17
N ASN A 94 -12.32 -14.27 2.95
CA ASN A 94 -11.28 -13.79 3.85
C ASN A 94 -9.88 -13.83 3.19
N TYR A 95 -9.72 -13.13 2.08
CA TYR A 95 -8.45 -12.98 1.41
C TYR A 95 -7.59 -11.90 2.09
N PRO A 96 -6.25 -11.98 2.00
CA PRO A 96 -5.39 -10.91 2.48
C PRO A 96 -5.71 -9.57 1.82
N ILE A 97 -5.64 -8.50 2.61
CA ILE A 97 -5.64 -7.13 2.11
C ILE A 97 -4.16 -6.75 1.99
N ILE A 98 -3.73 -6.23 0.86
CA ILE A 98 -2.34 -5.80 0.68
C ILE A 98 -2.28 -4.30 0.96
N LEU A 99 -1.42 -3.87 1.88
CA LEU A 99 -1.13 -2.46 2.09
C LEU A 99 0.27 -2.15 1.56
N ILE A 100 0.34 -1.25 0.59
CA ILE A 100 1.61 -0.75 0.04
C ILE A 100 1.91 0.57 0.75
N SER A 101 3.07 0.65 1.41
CA SER A 101 3.46 1.79 2.21
C SER A 101 4.97 2.04 2.15
N ASN A 102 5.37 3.29 2.31
CA ASN A 102 6.77 3.65 2.51
C ASN A 102 7.25 3.43 3.97
N GLY A 103 6.34 3.08 4.88
CA GLY A 103 6.65 2.74 6.26
C GLY A 103 6.94 3.92 7.20
N ARG A 104 7.09 5.16 6.70
CA ARG A 104 7.53 6.33 7.49
C ARG A 104 6.64 6.66 8.69
N LEU A 105 5.35 6.39 8.56
CA LEU A 105 4.36 6.65 9.61
C LEU A 105 3.94 5.37 10.36
N MET A 106 4.61 4.24 10.07
CA MET A 106 4.31 2.98 10.72
C MET A 106 4.65 3.04 12.21
N ASN A 107 3.78 2.47 13.03
CA ASN A 107 3.99 2.33 14.46
C ASN A 107 3.45 0.97 14.95
N GLU A 108 3.71 0.62 16.20
CA GLU A 108 3.29 -0.66 16.76
C GLU A 108 1.77 -0.86 16.76
N GLY A 109 1.01 0.22 16.96
CA GLY A 109 -0.46 0.17 16.89
C GLY A 109 -0.94 -0.22 15.49
N HIS A 110 -0.32 0.36 14.44
CA HIS A 110 -0.58 0.00 13.06
C HIS A 110 -0.24 -1.47 12.79
N LEU A 111 0.95 -1.94 13.18
CA LEU A 111 1.37 -3.32 12.95
C LEU A 111 0.44 -4.33 13.62
N LYS A 112 0.04 -4.10 14.88
CA LYS A 112 -0.92 -4.95 15.60
C LYS A 112 -2.27 -5.00 14.89
N TYR A 113 -2.81 -3.82 14.53
CA TYR A 113 -4.08 -3.72 13.81
C TYR A 113 -4.03 -4.46 12.46
N PHE A 114 -2.95 -4.28 11.69
CA PHE A 114 -2.81 -4.95 10.38
C PHE A 114 -2.73 -6.47 10.52
N LYS A 115 -2.09 -6.96 11.56
CA LYS A 115 -2.10 -8.40 11.87
C LYS A 115 -3.51 -8.90 12.17
N GLU A 116 -4.25 -8.22 13.03
CA GLU A 116 -5.63 -8.58 13.37
C GLU A 116 -6.56 -8.57 12.15
N MET A 117 -6.33 -7.63 11.25
CA MET A 117 -7.11 -7.49 10.01
C MET A 117 -6.61 -8.38 8.86
N ASN A 118 -5.65 -9.28 9.09
CA ASN A 118 -5.05 -10.13 8.06
C ASN A 118 -4.55 -9.30 6.86
N VAL A 119 -3.84 -8.22 7.14
CA VAL A 119 -3.21 -7.36 6.12
C VAL A 119 -1.83 -7.91 5.83
N HIS A 120 -1.51 -8.08 4.54
CA HIS A 120 -0.16 -8.30 4.07
C HIS A 120 0.49 -6.94 3.82
N LEU A 121 1.59 -6.66 4.49
CA LEU A 121 2.28 -5.38 4.40
C LEU A 121 3.38 -5.44 3.34
N SER A 122 3.27 -4.61 2.29
CA SER A 122 4.30 -4.45 1.26
C SER A 122 5.00 -3.12 1.45
N MET A 123 6.20 -3.12 2.03
CA MET A 123 6.94 -1.90 2.32
C MET A 123 8.01 -1.60 1.29
N SER A 124 8.10 -0.31 0.89
CA SER A 124 9.09 0.17 -0.07
C SER A 124 10.48 0.25 0.58
N LEU A 125 11.43 -0.48 0.03
CA LEU A 125 12.84 -0.45 0.41
C LEU A 125 13.69 -0.44 -0.88
N PRO A 126 13.77 0.70 -1.59
CA PRO A 126 14.43 0.75 -2.91
C PRO A 126 15.93 0.48 -2.88
N GLY A 127 16.56 0.58 -1.73
CA GLY A 127 17.96 0.33 -1.45
C GLY A 127 18.26 0.74 -0.02
N TYR A 128 19.35 0.26 0.55
CA TYR A 128 19.79 0.70 1.88
C TYR A 128 20.74 1.91 1.77
N LEU A 129 21.84 1.77 1.01
CA LEU A 129 22.82 2.84 0.85
C LEU A 129 22.29 3.98 -0.01
N SER A 130 21.51 3.68 -1.02
CA SER A 130 20.92 4.65 -1.95
C SER A 130 19.53 5.13 -1.55
N PHE A 131 19.07 4.84 -0.32
CA PHE A 131 17.70 5.11 0.11
C PHE A 131 17.33 6.58 -0.03
N GLU A 132 18.15 7.50 0.49
CA GLU A 132 17.91 8.95 0.42
C GLU A 132 17.86 9.42 -1.04
N GLU A 133 18.79 8.97 -1.87
CA GLU A 133 18.79 9.33 -3.29
C GLU A 133 17.53 8.89 -4.01
N HIS A 134 16.94 7.73 -3.64
CA HIS A 134 15.74 7.19 -4.26
C HIS A 134 14.45 7.80 -3.73
N THR A 135 14.39 8.14 -2.47
CA THR A 135 13.15 8.50 -1.78
C THR A 135 13.02 9.99 -1.45
N GLY A 136 14.14 10.72 -1.47
CA GLY A 136 14.20 12.12 -1.06
C GLY A 136 14.06 12.31 0.45
N VAL A 137 14.21 11.24 1.25
CA VAL A 137 14.22 11.29 2.71
C VAL A 137 15.45 10.56 3.24
N ASP A 138 15.84 10.88 4.49
CA ASP A 138 16.98 10.28 5.17
C ASP A 138 16.91 8.75 5.25
N ASN A 139 17.81 8.12 5.91
CA ASN A 139 18.08 6.68 5.98
C ASN A 139 16.85 5.73 5.99
N ALA A 140 17.11 4.43 5.74
CA ALA A 140 16.11 3.36 5.69
C ALA A 140 15.87 2.66 7.04
N ASP A 141 16.51 3.08 8.13
CA ASP A 141 16.53 2.34 9.40
C ASP A 141 15.14 2.11 9.96
N TYR A 142 14.24 3.08 9.83
CA TYR A 142 12.86 2.95 10.28
C TYR A 142 12.09 1.87 9.50
N VAL A 143 12.42 1.63 8.22
CA VAL A 143 11.81 0.55 7.42
C VAL A 143 12.30 -0.80 7.92
N LEU A 144 13.61 -0.92 8.18
CA LEU A 144 14.20 -2.15 8.75
C LEU A 144 13.65 -2.45 10.14
N GLU A 145 13.49 -1.42 10.98
CA GLU A 145 12.86 -1.56 12.29
C GLU A 145 11.40 -2.06 12.16
N CYS A 146 10.65 -1.56 11.18
CA CYS A 146 9.29 -2.06 10.91
C CYS A 146 9.28 -3.53 10.49
N PHE A 147 10.23 -3.99 9.65
CA PHE A 147 10.35 -5.40 9.30
C PHE A 147 10.65 -6.27 10.53
N SER A 148 11.59 -5.84 11.38
CA SER A 148 11.91 -6.54 12.62
C SER A 148 10.69 -6.69 13.53
N LYS A 149 10.00 -5.60 13.81
CA LYS A 149 8.78 -5.60 14.64
C LYS A 149 7.64 -6.43 14.05
N ALA A 150 7.46 -6.36 12.73
CA ALA A 150 6.46 -7.16 12.03
C ALA A 150 6.76 -8.66 12.17
N LYS A 151 8.02 -9.06 12.01
CA LYS A 151 8.49 -10.43 12.21
C LYS A 151 8.24 -10.91 13.65
N GLU A 152 8.56 -10.09 14.67
CA GLU A 152 8.34 -10.42 16.09
C GLU A 152 6.88 -10.77 16.40
N ILE A 153 5.94 -10.03 15.80
CA ILE A 153 4.51 -10.29 16.01
C ILE A 153 3.92 -11.28 15.00
N GLY A 154 4.71 -11.76 14.02
CA GLY A 154 4.27 -12.65 12.95
C GLY A 154 3.28 -12.01 11.98
N LEU A 155 3.47 -10.72 11.66
CA LEU A 155 2.78 -10.05 10.56
C LEU A 155 3.53 -10.33 9.26
N GLU A 156 2.81 -10.78 8.22
CA GLU A 156 3.40 -11.02 6.91
C GLU A 156 3.81 -9.70 6.23
N CYS A 157 5.08 -9.62 5.88
CA CYS A 157 5.67 -8.46 5.21
C CYS A 157 6.45 -8.86 3.95
N THR A 158 6.48 -7.95 2.99
CA THR A 158 7.30 -8.06 1.78
C THR A 158 8.09 -6.76 1.58
N ALA A 159 9.38 -6.87 1.31
CA ALA A 159 10.17 -5.75 0.82
C ALA A 159 9.87 -5.52 -0.66
N ASN A 160 9.43 -4.32 -1.00
CA ASN A 160 9.19 -3.90 -2.38
C ASN A 160 10.35 -3.06 -2.87
N ILE A 161 11.16 -3.64 -3.78
CA ILE A 161 12.39 -3.05 -4.29
C ILE A 161 12.21 -2.67 -5.75
N THR A 162 12.19 -1.38 -6.04
CA THR A 162 12.25 -0.89 -7.42
C THR A 162 13.72 -0.82 -7.84
N VAL A 163 14.14 -1.76 -8.69
CA VAL A 163 15.54 -1.82 -9.17
C VAL A 163 15.77 -0.77 -10.25
N THR A 164 16.79 0.03 -10.06
CA THR A 164 17.23 1.11 -10.95
C THR A 164 18.73 0.97 -11.25
N ARG A 165 19.26 1.81 -12.14
CA ARG A 165 20.72 1.89 -12.37
C ARG A 165 21.52 2.37 -11.14
N LYS A 166 20.84 2.94 -10.14
CA LYS A 166 21.46 3.53 -8.96
C LYS A 166 21.52 2.59 -7.76
N ASN A 167 20.77 1.48 -7.77
CA ASN A 167 20.71 0.55 -6.64
C ASN A 167 20.96 -0.92 -7.00
N TYR A 168 21.09 -1.27 -8.28
CA TYR A 168 21.23 -2.67 -8.68
C TYR A 168 22.43 -3.38 -8.05
N TYR A 169 23.49 -2.64 -7.76
CA TYR A 169 24.73 -3.15 -7.18
C TYR A 169 24.63 -3.51 -5.70
N GLU A 170 23.68 -2.89 -4.97
CA GLU A 170 23.43 -3.14 -3.54
C GLU A 170 22.22 -4.07 -3.28
N LEU A 171 21.62 -4.62 -4.33
CA LEU A 171 20.37 -5.37 -4.24
C LEU A 171 20.45 -6.54 -3.25
N PHE A 172 21.51 -7.32 -3.29
CA PHE A 172 21.68 -8.47 -2.41
C PHE A 172 21.90 -8.05 -0.94
N GLU A 173 22.62 -6.97 -0.71
CA GLU A 173 22.82 -6.39 0.61
C GLU A 173 21.48 -5.89 1.16
N THR A 174 20.73 -5.13 0.38
CA THR A 174 19.40 -4.63 0.76
C THR A 174 18.44 -5.76 1.13
N ILE A 175 18.40 -6.85 0.33
CA ILE A 175 17.58 -8.02 0.62
C ILE A 175 18.02 -8.72 1.92
N SER A 176 19.33 -8.77 2.19
CA SER A 176 19.84 -9.44 3.38
C SER A 176 19.54 -8.70 4.67
N LEU A 177 19.27 -7.39 4.59
CA LEU A 177 18.91 -6.54 5.74
C LEU A 177 17.41 -6.58 6.04
N ALA A 178 16.56 -6.89 5.06
CA ALA A 178 15.10 -6.94 5.19
C ALA A 178 14.61 -8.31 5.67
#